data_ffdb39eed2cc87ffcf0c4417a87a77a2
#
_entry.id   ffdb39eed2cc87ffcf0c4417a87a77a2
#
_cell.length_a   1.000
_cell.length_b   1.000
_cell.length_c   1.000
_cell.angle_alpha   90.00
_cell.angle_beta   90.00
_cell.angle_gamma   90.00
#
_symmetry.space_group_name_H-M   'P 1'
#
loop_
_entity.id
_entity.type
_entity.pdbx_description
1 polymer ?
#
loop_
_entity_poly.entity_id
_entity_poly.type
_entity_poly.pdbx_seq_one_letter_code
_entity_poly.pdbx_strand_id
1 'polypeptide(L)'
;MKKLFKYLFSKNRIDLIQQHLVKKNPCILEIGIHKGDFSKQLISNFKPSKLILVDPWIAYDDLIYKNSWYGNSHKSNQNIQDEYYNNLIDYFKKYISENRVEVHRKTSDEFFLKNINLYDLIYIDGNHLFEFVKRDIFNSLKFIKDDGIIVLDDYALKGWWNDGITKAVHFHEKDQNIRVIKKHNIFEYHHQCIIKKNLQ
;
A
#
# COMPACT_ATOMS: atom_id res chain seq x y z
N MET A 1 24.08 -10.31 7.54
CA MET A 1 23.33 -9.38 8.41
C MET A 1 22.19 -8.67 7.67
N LYS A 2 22.40 -7.92 6.57
CA LYS A 2 21.33 -7.18 5.86
C LYS A 2 20.14 -8.05 5.40
N LYS A 3 20.35 -9.28 4.89
CA LYS A 3 19.27 -10.18 4.47
C LYS A 3 18.41 -10.70 5.63
N LEU A 4 19.02 -11.02 6.77
CA LEU A 4 18.33 -11.51 7.97
C LEU A 4 17.49 -10.40 8.60
N PHE A 5 18.02 -9.18 8.63
CA PHE A 5 17.32 -7.99 9.12
C PHE A 5 16.08 -7.68 8.26
N LYS A 6 16.22 -7.69 6.92
CA LYS A 6 15.10 -7.49 5.98
C LYS A 6 13.99 -8.55 6.20
N TYR A 7 14.36 -9.81 6.47
CA TYR A 7 13.40 -10.89 6.73
C TYR A 7 12.62 -10.68 8.05
N LEU A 8 13.30 -10.27 9.12
CA LEU A 8 12.69 -10.00 10.42
C LEU A 8 11.68 -8.83 10.35
N PHE A 9 12.03 -7.75 9.68
CA PHE A 9 11.14 -6.60 9.51
C PHE A 9 9.90 -6.94 8.68
N SER A 10 10.06 -7.64 7.57
CA SER A 10 8.94 -8.03 6.74
C SER A 10 7.97 -8.98 7.47
N LYS A 11 8.50 -9.88 8.30
CA LYS A 11 7.69 -10.79 9.12
C LYS A 11 6.82 -10.00 10.11
N ASN A 12 7.37 -9.00 10.75
CA ASN A 12 6.61 -8.17 11.69
C ASN A 12 5.46 -7.39 11.03
N ARG A 13 5.64 -6.88 9.80
CA ARG A 13 4.56 -6.21 9.03
C ARG A 13 3.41 -7.18 8.73
N ILE A 14 3.71 -8.37 8.28
CA ILE A 14 2.72 -9.42 7.99
C ILE A 14 2.04 -9.91 9.27
N ASP A 15 2.82 -10.18 10.32
CA ASP A 15 2.29 -10.64 11.61
C ASP A 15 1.27 -9.64 12.19
N LEU A 16 1.56 -8.33 12.08
CA LEU A 16 0.64 -7.30 12.54
C LEU A 16 -0.68 -7.34 11.76
N ILE A 17 -0.62 -7.46 10.44
CA ILE A 17 -1.82 -7.55 9.61
C ILE A 17 -2.61 -8.82 9.95
N GLN A 18 -1.95 -9.97 10.12
CA GLN A 18 -2.58 -11.25 10.46
C GLN A 18 -3.31 -11.22 11.80
N GLN A 19 -2.83 -10.44 12.79
CA GLN A 19 -3.50 -10.26 14.08
C GLN A 19 -4.84 -9.53 13.98
N HIS A 20 -5.03 -8.73 12.93
CA HIS A 20 -6.21 -7.88 12.76
C HIS A 20 -7.11 -8.29 11.58
N LEU A 21 -6.60 -9.12 10.65
CA LEU A 21 -7.32 -9.63 9.50
C LEU A 21 -7.63 -11.12 9.70
N VAL A 22 -8.83 -11.43 10.16
CA VAL A 22 -9.25 -12.82 10.48
C VAL A 22 -9.66 -13.61 9.24
N LYS A 23 -9.93 -12.94 8.11
CA LYS A 23 -10.44 -13.57 6.89
C LYS A 23 -9.44 -14.54 6.27
N LYS A 24 -9.87 -15.78 6.01
CA LYS A 24 -9.11 -16.73 5.17
C LYS A 24 -9.25 -16.35 3.70
N ASN A 25 -8.17 -16.45 2.94
CA ASN A 25 -8.10 -16.14 1.52
C ASN A 25 -8.72 -14.76 1.20
N PRO A 26 -8.24 -13.67 1.82
CA PRO A 26 -8.83 -12.34 1.67
C PRO A 26 -8.73 -11.83 0.23
N CYS A 27 -9.64 -10.92 -0.17
CA CYS A 27 -9.44 -10.05 -1.32
C CYS A 27 -8.60 -8.84 -0.88
N ILE A 28 -7.45 -8.64 -1.50
CA ILE A 28 -6.47 -7.63 -1.08
C ILE A 28 -6.25 -6.62 -2.21
N LEU A 29 -6.23 -5.33 -1.85
CA LEU A 29 -5.74 -4.24 -2.68
C LEU A 29 -4.44 -3.70 -2.07
N GLU A 30 -3.39 -3.56 -2.89
CA GLU A 30 -2.16 -2.88 -2.55
C GLU A 30 -2.00 -1.66 -3.46
N ILE A 31 -1.79 -0.47 -2.87
CA ILE A 31 -1.55 0.80 -3.54
C ILE A 31 -0.12 1.22 -3.25
N GLY A 32 0.69 1.38 -4.30
CA GLY A 32 2.12 1.61 -4.17
C GLY A 32 2.91 0.30 -4.07
N ILE A 33 3.43 -0.15 -5.20
CA ILE A 33 4.02 -1.48 -5.36
C ILE A 33 5.53 -1.41 -5.43
N HIS A 34 6.05 -0.39 -6.13
CA HIS A 34 7.47 -0.22 -6.41
C HIS A 34 8.08 -1.48 -7.06
N LYS A 35 8.90 -2.26 -6.32
CA LYS A 35 9.55 -3.51 -6.80
C LYS A 35 8.72 -4.77 -6.53
N GLY A 36 7.59 -4.65 -5.85
CA GLY A 36 6.72 -5.77 -5.51
C GLY A 36 7.23 -6.67 -4.38
N ASP A 37 8.20 -6.22 -3.59
CA ASP A 37 8.74 -7.03 -2.48
C ASP A 37 7.68 -7.32 -1.41
N PHE A 38 6.77 -6.37 -1.15
CA PHE A 38 5.68 -6.59 -0.20
C PHE A 38 4.53 -7.38 -0.83
N SER A 39 4.21 -7.14 -2.09
CA SER A 39 3.23 -7.93 -2.86
C SER A 39 3.55 -9.44 -2.84
N LYS A 40 4.85 -9.80 -2.96
CA LYS A 40 5.31 -11.20 -2.86
C LYS A 40 5.08 -11.80 -1.47
N GLN A 41 5.13 -10.98 -0.43
CA GLN A 41 4.81 -11.42 0.93
C GLN A 41 3.30 -11.56 1.13
N LEU A 42 2.49 -10.65 0.59
CA LEU A 42 1.04 -10.74 0.64
C LEU A 42 0.55 -12.03 -0.01
N ILE A 43 0.99 -12.35 -1.24
CA ILE A 43 0.55 -13.56 -1.93
C ILE A 43 0.96 -14.84 -1.20
N SER A 44 2.15 -14.89 -0.61
CA SER A 44 2.67 -16.08 0.07
C SER A 44 2.06 -16.32 1.45
N ASN A 45 1.83 -15.26 2.23
CA ASN A 45 1.38 -15.38 3.63
C ASN A 45 -0.15 -15.43 3.76
N PHE A 46 -0.88 -14.68 2.94
CA PHE A 46 -2.35 -14.63 3.03
C PHE A 46 -3.05 -15.57 2.05
N LYS A 47 -2.36 -16.03 0.98
CA LYS A 47 -2.95 -16.84 -0.09
C LYS A 47 -4.30 -16.24 -0.53
N PRO A 48 -4.33 -14.98 -0.93
CA PRO A 48 -5.57 -14.26 -1.18
C PRO A 48 -6.39 -14.92 -2.31
N SER A 49 -7.71 -14.78 -2.23
CA SER A 49 -8.61 -15.14 -3.33
C SER A 49 -8.35 -14.25 -4.54
N LYS A 50 -8.02 -12.98 -4.30
CA LYS A 50 -7.61 -12.01 -5.30
C LYS A 50 -6.64 -11.01 -4.68
N LEU A 51 -5.55 -10.72 -5.39
CA LEU A 51 -4.60 -9.65 -5.07
C LEU A 51 -4.58 -8.65 -6.21
N ILE A 52 -4.98 -7.42 -5.93
CA ILE A 52 -4.98 -6.32 -6.89
C ILE A 52 -3.81 -5.40 -6.54
N LEU A 53 -2.96 -5.10 -7.53
CA LEU A 53 -1.74 -4.32 -7.42
C LEU A 53 -1.88 -3.04 -8.25
N VAL A 54 -1.76 -1.88 -7.62
CA VAL A 54 -1.96 -0.58 -8.27
C VAL A 54 -0.76 0.32 -8.02
N ASP A 55 -0.05 0.67 -9.10
CA ASP A 55 1.07 1.60 -9.07
C ASP A 55 1.20 2.25 -10.46
N PRO A 56 1.48 3.54 -10.58
CA PRO A 56 1.67 4.16 -11.90
C PRO A 56 3.00 3.80 -12.57
N TRP A 57 4.03 3.43 -11.79
CA TRP A 57 5.41 3.25 -12.26
C TRP A 57 5.86 4.40 -13.15
N ILE A 58 5.69 5.63 -12.64
CA ILE A 58 6.07 6.88 -13.30
C ILE A 58 7.23 7.51 -12.53
N ALA A 59 8.24 7.96 -13.25
CA ALA A 59 9.29 8.84 -12.71
C ALA A 59 8.83 10.29 -12.86
N TYR A 60 8.67 10.99 -11.73
CA TYR A 60 8.19 12.37 -11.69
C TYR A 60 9.34 13.37 -11.70
N ASP A 61 9.24 14.44 -12.51
CA ASP A 61 10.23 15.51 -12.61
C ASP A 61 10.05 16.62 -11.57
N ASP A 62 8.90 16.64 -10.89
CA ASP A 62 8.61 17.68 -9.90
C ASP A 62 9.61 17.67 -8.74
N LEU A 63 10.11 18.83 -8.37
CA LEU A 63 11.13 19.02 -7.34
C LEU A 63 10.73 18.41 -5.99
N ILE A 64 9.45 18.34 -5.68
CA ILE A 64 8.93 17.74 -4.44
C ILE A 64 9.29 16.25 -4.35
N TYR A 65 9.41 15.56 -5.48
CA TYR A 65 9.72 14.13 -5.54
C TYR A 65 11.22 13.81 -5.66
N LYS A 66 12.09 14.82 -5.70
CA LYS A 66 13.53 14.65 -5.93
C LYS A 66 14.18 13.61 -4.99
N ASN A 67 13.69 13.51 -3.77
CA ASN A 67 14.20 12.57 -2.77
C ASN A 67 13.34 11.31 -2.59
N SER A 68 12.32 11.12 -3.43
CA SER A 68 11.46 9.93 -3.42
C SER A 68 12.05 8.80 -4.26
N TRP A 69 11.50 7.58 -4.10
CA TRP A 69 11.85 6.41 -4.90
C TRP A 69 11.36 6.50 -6.36
N TYR A 70 10.52 7.47 -6.67
CA TYR A 70 9.94 7.71 -8.00
C TYR A 70 10.20 9.13 -8.53
N GLY A 71 11.04 9.90 -7.88
CA GLY A 71 11.56 11.17 -8.41
C GLY A 71 12.59 10.91 -9.51
N ASN A 72 12.47 11.61 -10.65
CA ASN A 72 13.38 11.42 -11.77
C ASN A 72 14.82 11.82 -11.41
N SER A 73 15.73 10.86 -11.48
CA SER A 73 17.15 10.99 -11.16
C SER A 73 17.94 9.87 -11.81
N HIS A 74 19.28 9.89 -11.65
CA HIS A 74 20.11 8.76 -12.10
C HIS A 74 19.84 7.44 -11.32
N LYS A 75 19.19 7.51 -10.14
CA LYS A 75 18.82 6.36 -9.31
C LYS A 75 17.38 5.88 -9.52
N SER A 76 16.54 6.73 -10.10
CA SER A 76 15.15 6.43 -10.39
C SER A 76 14.71 7.26 -11.60
N ASN A 77 14.57 6.64 -12.74
CA ASN A 77 14.09 7.24 -13.99
C ASN A 77 13.04 6.33 -14.63
N GLN A 78 12.44 6.76 -15.71
CA GLN A 78 11.35 6.01 -16.34
C GLN A 78 11.77 4.59 -16.75
N ASN A 79 12.97 4.39 -17.25
CA ASN A 79 13.46 3.06 -17.63
C ASN A 79 13.53 2.12 -16.41
N ILE A 80 13.95 2.63 -15.26
CA ILE A 80 14.00 1.88 -13.99
C ILE A 80 12.58 1.54 -13.52
N GLN A 81 11.64 2.48 -13.63
CA GLN A 81 10.24 2.23 -13.28
C GLN A 81 9.61 1.17 -14.20
N ASP A 82 9.91 1.23 -15.48
CA ASP A 82 9.49 0.22 -16.48
C ASP A 82 10.09 -1.15 -16.18
N GLU A 83 11.35 -1.22 -15.78
CA GLU A 83 12.00 -2.46 -15.35
C GLU A 83 11.30 -3.06 -14.12
N TYR A 84 10.97 -2.26 -13.12
CA TYR A 84 10.24 -2.74 -11.94
C TYR A 84 8.88 -3.32 -12.30
N TYR A 85 8.13 -2.63 -13.16
CA TYR A 85 6.86 -3.11 -13.68
C TYR A 85 7.00 -4.44 -14.42
N ASN A 86 7.93 -4.55 -15.37
CA ASN A 86 8.15 -5.75 -16.17
C ASN A 86 8.58 -6.94 -15.29
N ASN A 87 9.50 -6.74 -14.35
CA ASN A 87 9.94 -7.77 -13.40
C ASN A 87 8.78 -8.24 -12.51
N LEU A 88 7.85 -7.34 -12.12
CA LEU A 88 6.66 -7.69 -11.37
C LEU A 88 5.72 -8.57 -12.20
N ILE A 89 5.43 -8.18 -13.44
CA ILE A 89 4.59 -8.96 -14.37
C ILE A 89 5.16 -10.37 -14.56
N ASP A 90 6.47 -10.49 -14.79
CA ASP A 90 7.11 -11.79 -14.94
C ASP A 90 7.01 -12.65 -13.68
N TYR A 91 7.24 -12.07 -12.51
CA TYR A 91 7.10 -12.80 -11.25
C TYR A 91 5.67 -13.31 -11.01
N PHE A 92 4.67 -12.49 -11.29
CA PHE A 92 3.26 -12.82 -11.07
C PHE A 92 2.57 -13.50 -12.26
N LYS A 93 3.26 -13.76 -13.37
CA LYS A 93 2.71 -14.30 -14.62
C LYS A 93 1.77 -15.49 -14.42
N LYS A 94 2.17 -16.46 -13.60
CA LYS A 94 1.33 -17.63 -13.28
C LYS A 94 0.06 -17.22 -12.53
N TYR A 95 0.16 -16.36 -11.52
CA TYR A 95 -1.00 -15.91 -10.74
C TYR A 95 -1.95 -15.03 -11.56
N ILE A 96 -1.40 -14.27 -12.50
CA ILE A 96 -2.20 -13.48 -13.46
C ILE A 96 -2.98 -14.40 -14.38
N SER A 97 -2.33 -15.43 -14.97
CA SER A 97 -3.01 -16.41 -15.82
C SER A 97 -4.08 -17.23 -15.09
N GLU A 98 -3.92 -17.44 -13.78
CA GLU A 98 -4.90 -18.05 -12.88
C GLU A 98 -5.99 -17.09 -12.41
N ASN A 99 -5.99 -15.84 -12.87
CA ASN A 99 -6.90 -14.77 -12.42
C ASN A 99 -6.88 -14.50 -10.90
N ARG A 100 -5.76 -14.77 -10.24
CA ARG A 100 -5.52 -14.55 -8.81
C ARG A 100 -4.82 -13.24 -8.51
N VAL A 101 -4.10 -12.68 -9.48
CA VAL A 101 -3.45 -11.37 -9.38
C VAL A 101 -3.88 -10.50 -10.56
N GLU A 102 -4.18 -9.25 -10.28
CA GLU A 102 -4.36 -8.20 -11.28
C GLU A 102 -3.34 -7.09 -11.03
N VAL A 103 -2.74 -6.59 -12.10
CA VAL A 103 -1.77 -5.50 -12.04
C VAL A 103 -2.30 -4.33 -12.88
N HIS A 104 -2.42 -3.18 -12.23
CA HIS A 104 -2.92 -1.96 -12.84
C HIS A 104 -1.83 -0.89 -12.83
N ARG A 105 -1.27 -0.60 -14.02
CA ARG A 105 -0.30 0.49 -14.20
C ARG A 105 -1.04 1.81 -14.35
N LYS A 106 -1.45 2.40 -13.23
CA LYS A 106 -2.19 3.67 -13.14
C LYS A 106 -2.13 4.25 -11.72
N THR A 107 -2.52 5.49 -11.57
CA THR A 107 -2.68 6.10 -10.25
C THR A 107 -3.83 5.45 -9.47
N SER A 108 -3.82 5.58 -8.13
CA SER A 108 -4.93 5.13 -7.29
C SER A 108 -6.24 5.84 -7.64
N ASP A 109 -6.19 7.15 -7.93
CA ASP A 109 -7.36 7.93 -8.34
C ASP A 109 -8.00 7.35 -9.62
N GLU A 110 -7.22 7.08 -10.66
CA GLU A 110 -7.71 6.45 -11.91
C GLU A 110 -8.24 5.04 -11.69
N PHE A 111 -7.61 4.28 -10.80
CA PHE A 111 -8.05 2.94 -10.45
C PHE A 111 -9.43 2.96 -9.78
N PHE A 112 -9.59 3.80 -8.75
CA PHE A 112 -10.83 3.85 -7.98
C PHE A 112 -12.04 4.34 -8.81
N LEU A 113 -11.85 5.13 -9.87
CA LEU A 113 -12.93 5.56 -10.77
C LEU A 113 -13.66 4.39 -11.44
N LYS A 114 -13.01 3.25 -11.65
CA LYS A 114 -13.54 2.08 -12.33
C LYS A 114 -13.60 0.83 -11.46
N ASN A 115 -13.22 0.97 -10.17
CA ASN A 115 -13.24 -0.18 -9.27
C ASN A 115 -14.67 -0.55 -8.87
N ILE A 116 -14.94 -1.85 -8.88
CA ILE A 116 -16.21 -2.45 -8.45
C ILE A 116 -16.01 -3.49 -7.34
N ASN A 117 -14.78 -3.81 -6.99
CA ASN A 117 -14.48 -4.85 -6.02
C ASN A 117 -14.54 -4.29 -4.59
N LEU A 118 -14.92 -5.16 -3.65
CA LEU A 118 -14.82 -4.91 -2.22
C LEU A 118 -13.66 -5.72 -1.64
N TYR A 119 -12.91 -5.11 -0.72
CA TYR A 119 -11.67 -5.66 -0.17
C TYR A 119 -11.80 -6.03 1.30
N ASP A 120 -11.12 -7.09 1.70
CA ASP A 120 -10.91 -7.45 3.11
C ASP A 120 -9.71 -6.71 3.70
N LEU A 121 -8.72 -6.37 2.85
CA LEU A 121 -7.53 -5.60 3.19
C LEU A 121 -7.23 -4.59 2.07
N ILE A 122 -7.02 -3.33 2.43
CA ILE A 122 -6.40 -2.34 1.55
C ILE A 122 -5.11 -1.88 2.21
N TYR A 123 -3.98 -2.03 1.50
CA TYR A 123 -2.67 -1.59 1.95
C TYR A 123 -2.26 -0.35 1.16
N ILE A 124 -1.97 0.75 1.86
CA ILE A 124 -1.63 2.06 1.26
C ILE A 124 -0.16 2.36 1.55
N ASP A 125 0.66 2.34 0.50
CA ASP A 125 2.10 2.62 0.51
C ASP A 125 2.52 3.39 -0.76
N GLY A 126 1.63 4.26 -1.26
CA GLY A 126 1.82 5.01 -2.51
C GLY A 126 2.48 6.37 -2.30
N ASN A 127 1.82 7.43 -2.77
CA ASN A 127 2.28 8.80 -2.58
C ASN A 127 1.98 9.27 -1.16
N HIS A 128 3.02 9.63 -0.40
CA HIS A 128 2.91 9.96 1.03
C HIS A 128 2.54 11.43 1.32
N LEU A 129 2.36 12.28 0.30
CA LEU A 129 1.89 13.65 0.51
C LEU A 129 0.45 13.65 1.03
N PHE A 130 0.14 14.58 1.93
CA PHE A 130 -1.14 14.67 2.63
C PHE A 130 -2.37 14.53 1.73
N GLU A 131 -2.42 15.31 0.63
CA GLU A 131 -3.59 15.31 -0.27
C GLU A 131 -3.81 13.98 -0.99
N PHE A 132 -2.73 13.24 -1.30
CA PHE A 132 -2.83 11.93 -1.93
C PHE A 132 -3.29 10.88 -0.92
N VAL A 133 -2.65 10.80 0.24
CA VAL A 133 -3.05 9.83 1.29
C VAL A 133 -4.48 10.08 1.76
N LYS A 134 -4.87 11.36 1.91
CA LYS A 134 -6.25 11.73 2.26
C LYS A 134 -7.26 11.18 1.24
N ARG A 135 -6.98 11.32 -0.06
CA ARG A 135 -7.84 10.76 -1.12
C ARG A 135 -7.82 9.25 -1.15
N ASP A 136 -6.66 8.62 -0.96
CA ASP A 136 -6.53 7.17 -0.91
C ASP A 136 -7.35 6.57 0.23
N ILE A 137 -7.32 7.17 1.42
CA ILE A 137 -8.18 6.76 2.55
C ILE A 137 -9.65 6.96 2.17
N PHE A 138 -10.04 8.15 1.68
CA PHE A 138 -11.43 8.44 1.32
C PHE A 138 -11.99 7.47 0.29
N ASN A 139 -11.22 7.16 -0.75
CA ASN A 139 -11.62 6.20 -1.77
C ASN A 139 -11.65 4.77 -1.22
N SER A 140 -10.66 4.39 -0.43
CA SER A 140 -10.61 3.07 0.21
C SER A 140 -11.83 2.79 1.09
N LEU A 141 -12.37 3.80 1.80
CA LEU A 141 -13.56 3.67 2.65
C LEU A 141 -14.81 3.30 1.87
N LYS A 142 -14.88 3.55 0.56
CA LYS A 142 -16.01 3.14 -0.30
C LYS A 142 -15.94 1.66 -0.67
N PHE A 143 -14.74 1.08 -0.65
CA PHE A 143 -14.49 -0.27 -1.17
C PHE A 143 -13.93 -1.24 -0.12
N ILE A 144 -13.71 -0.80 1.11
CA ILE A 144 -13.41 -1.70 2.22
C ILE A 144 -14.70 -2.34 2.73
N LYS A 145 -14.67 -3.64 2.99
CA LYS A 145 -15.79 -4.35 3.64
C LYS A 145 -15.94 -3.90 5.10
N ASP A 146 -17.08 -4.11 5.70
CA ASP A 146 -17.40 -3.65 7.06
C ASP A 146 -16.47 -4.26 8.13
N ASP A 147 -16.05 -5.52 7.95
CA ASP A 147 -15.09 -6.22 8.81
C ASP A 147 -13.63 -6.07 8.33
N GLY A 148 -13.41 -5.44 7.17
CA GLY A 148 -12.11 -5.23 6.57
C GLY A 148 -11.24 -4.21 7.32
N ILE A 149 -9.97 -4.17 6.95
CA ILE A 149 -8.98 -3.23 7.50
C ILE A 149 -8.26 -2.48 6.39
N ILE A 150 -7.91 -1.23 6.68
CA ILE A 150 -7.00 -0.42 5.86
C ILE A 150 -5.71 -0.27 6.65
N VAL A 151 -4.59 -0.52 6.01
CA VAL A 151 -3.25 -0.39 6.59
C VAL A 151 -2.49 0.69 5.84
N LEU A 152 -1.95 1.66 6.58
CA LEU A 152 -1.07 2.68 6.04
C LEU A 152 0.36 2.38 6.48
N ASP A 153 1.28 2.32 5.51
CA ASP A 153 2.72 2.23 5.79
C ASP A 153 3.31 3.61 6.11
N ASP A 154 4.54 3.62 6.64
CA ASP A 154 5.30 4.82 7.00
C ASP A 154 4.55 5.83 7.91
N TYR A 155 3.53 5.37 8.66
CA TYR A 155 2.81 6.20 9.62
C TYR A 155 3.76 6.73 10.70
N ALA A 156 3.61 8.03 11.05
CA ALA A 156 4.45 8.75 12.01
C ALA A 156 5.94 8.91 11.61
N LEU A 157 6.34 8.46 10.42
CA LEU A 157 7.64 8.80 9.85
C LEU A 157 7.60 10.18 9.19
N LYS A 158 8.75 10.82 9.18
CA LYS A 158 8.99 12.06 8.46
C LYS A 158 10.01 11.82 7.35
N GLY A 159 9.70 12.31 6.17
CA GLY A 159 10.57 12.20 5.02
C GLY A 159 10.38 13.43 4.11
N TRP A 160 10.64 13.27 2.83
CA TRP A 160 10.39 14.31 1.84
C TRP A 160 8.91 14.74 1.80
N TRP A 161 8.00 13.90 2.29
CA TRP A 161 6.56 14.13 2.42
C TRP A 161 6.16 14.82 3.76
N ASN A 162 7.11 15.21 4.59
CA ASN A 162 6.91 15.67 5.97
C ASN A 162 6.17 14.62 6.82
N ASP A 163 4.96 14.94 7.28
CA ASP A 163 4.08 14.08 8.09
C ASP A 163 2.74 13.82 7.40
N GLY A 164 2.72 13.78 6.07
CA GLY A 164 1.51 13.73 5.26
C GLY A 164 0.58 12.58 5.62
N ILE A 165 1.15 11.38 5.86
CA ILE A 165 0.38 10.18 6.25
C ILE A 165 -0.31 10.39 7.60
N THR A 166 0.44 10.87 8.60
CA THR A 166 -0.09 11.13 9.94
C THR A 166 -1.20 12.17 9.91
N LYS A 167 -1.01 13.25 9.15
CA LYS A 167 -2.03 14.30 8.96
C LYS A 167 -3.29 13.76 8.30
N ALA A 168 -3.16 12.91 7.29
CA ALA A 168 -4.31 12.31 6.59
C ALA A 168 -5.12 11.40 7.51
N VAL A 169 -4.45 10.58 8.34
CA VAL A 169 -5.12 9.74 9.35
C VAL A 169 -5.87 10.62 10.36
N HIS A 170 -5.22 11.64 10.92
CA HIS A 170 -5.86 12.55 11.88
C HIS A 170 -7.03 13.33 11.27
N PHE A 171 -6.94 13.71 9.99
CA PHE A 171 -8.05 14.37 9.29
C PHE A 171 -9.29 13.47 9.27
N HIS A 172 -9.17 12.21 8.83
CA HIS A 172 -10.30 11.28 8.77
C HIS A 172 -10.78 10.82 10.13
N GLU A 173 -9.90 10.73 11.14
CA GLU A 173 -10.26 10.42 12.53
C GLU A 173 -11.11 11.55 13.14
N LYS A 174 -10.73 12.82 12.91
CA LYS A 174 -11.48 13.99 13.34
C LYS A 174 -12.86 14.08 12.70
N ASP A 175 -12.96 13.76 11.42
CA ASP A 175 -14.22 13.73 10.67
C ASP A 175 -15.07 12.48 11.00
N GLN A 176 -14.64 11.65 11.95
CA GLN A 176 -15.32 10.43 12.40
C GLN A 176 -15.57 9.39 11.28
N ASN A 177 -14.83 9.48 10.18
CA ASN A 177 -14.94 8.53 9.08
C ASN A 177 -14.27 7.18 9.41
N ILE A 178 -13.26 7.23 10.29
CA ILE A 178 -12.45 6.08 10.68
C ILE A 178 -12.24 6.01 12.19
N ARG A 179 -11.87 4.82 12.64
CA ARG A 179 -11.25 4.60 13.94
C ARG A 179 -9.88 3.95 13.78
N VAL A 180 -8.91 4.44 14.53
CA VAL A 180 -7.58 3.85 14.59
C VAL A 180 -7.62 2.62 15.50
N ILE A 181 -7.25 1.46 14.95
CA ILE A 181 -7.24 0.19 15.69
C ILE A 181 -5.89 -0.06 16.31
N LYS A 182 -4.82 0.21 15.56
CA LYS A 182 -3.44 -0.04 16.00
C LYS A 182 -2.49 0.95 15.36
N LYS A 183 -1.63 1.52 16.17
CA LYS A 183 -0.40 2.23 15.73
C LYS A 183 0.76 1.35 16.15
N HIS A 184 1.59 0.96 15.22
CA HIS A 184 2.72 0.07 15.45
C HIS A 184 4.01 0.69 14.95
N ASN A 185 4.91 0.93 15.88
CA ASN A 185 6.24 1.45 15.61
C ASN A 185 7.23 0.29 15.70
N ILE A 186 7.67 -0.22 14.56
CA ILE A 186 8.68 -1.26 14.49
C ILE A 186 10.03 -0.61 14.23
N PHE A 187 10.81 -0.30 15.28
CA PHE A 187 12.11 0.37 15.15
C PHE A 187 12.07 1.62 14.24
N GLU A 188 13.20 2.24 13.98
CA GLU A 188 13.33 3.56 13.33
C GLU A 188 12.74 3.67 11.90
N TYR A 189 12.33 2.56 11.26
CA TYR A 189 12.07 2.53 9.80
C TYR A 189 10.77 1.88 9.33
N HIS A 190 9.92 1.32 10.20
CA HIS A 190 8.66 0.71 9.78
C HIS A 190 7.55 1.01 10.77
N HIS A 191 6.76 1.99 10.45
CA HIS A 191 5.62 2.39 11.26
C HIS A 191 4.34 2.13 10.47
N GLN A 192 3.44 1.37 11.03
CA GLN A 192 2.15 1.09 10.42
C GLN A 192 0.99 1.62 11.26
N CYS A 193 -0.05 2.06 10.57
CA CYS A 193 -1.33 2.40 11.18
C CYS A 193 -2.42 1.53 10.58
N ILE A 194 -3.15 0.81 11.42
CA ILE A 194 -4.34 0.06 11.04
C ILE A 194 -5.57 0.86 11.41
N ILE A 195 -6.42 1.09 10.45
CA ILE A 195 -7.69 1.79 10.61
C ILE A 195 -8.87 0.92 10.15
N LYS A 196 -10.04 1.18 10.69
CA LYS A 196 -11.32 0.65 10.22
C LYS A 196 -12.28 1.78 9.92
N LYS A 197 -13.19 1.53 8.98
CA LYS A 197 -14.34 2.38 8.72
C LYS A 197 -15.24 2.45 9.95
N ASN A 198 -15.73 3.61 10.29
CA ASN A 198 -16.83 3.74 11.23
C ASN A 198 -18.13 3.36 10.51
N LEU A 199 -18.85 2.40 11.07
CA LEU A 199 -20.20 2.07 10.60
C LEU A 199 -21.14 3.14 11.16
N GLN A 200 -21.84 3.79 10.27
CA GLN A 200 -22.94 4.73 10.61
C GLN A 200 -24.16 3.94 11.03
#